data_200edc1826d1c8595b60403957fc8a41
#
_entry.id   200edc1826d1c8595b60403957fc8a41
#
_cell.length_a   1.000
_cell.length_b   1.000
_cell.length_c   1.000
_cell.angle_alpha   90.00
_cell.angle_beta   90.00
_cell.angle_gamma   90.00
#
_symmetry.space_group_name_H-M   'P 1'
#
loop_
_entity.id
_entity.type
_entity.pdbx_description
1 polymer ?
#
loop_
_entity_poly.entity_id
_entity_poly.type
_entity_poly.pdbx_seq_one_letter_code
_entity_poly.pdbx_strand_id
1 'polypeptide(L)'
;MLNIVLLEPEIPANTGNIGRTCVATGSRLHLIEPLGFKINEKQLRRAGMDYWKDLDVSVYDNFADFLEKNPECQEKLYMATTKAKHVYTDVAFEEDAYIMFGKESAGIPEEILVEHEEFCVRIPMLENIRSLNLSNSVAIVLYEALRQQNFKQMQLLGELHRLHWKE
;
A
#
# COMPACT_ATOMS: atom_id res chain seq x y z
N MET A 1 9.54 6.24 -7.45
CA MET A 1 9.36 5.41 -6.22
C MET A 1 7.89 5.47 -5.87
N LEU A 2 7.22 4.32 -5.76
CA LEU A 2 5.80 4.24 -5.38
C LEU A 2 5.61 4.54 -3.88
N ASN A 3 4.45 5.10 -3.55
CA ASN A 3 4.07 5.52 -2.20
C ASN A 3 2.81 4.78 -1.76
N ILE A 4 2.89 4.02 -0.68
CA ILE A 4 1.72 3.36 -0.06
C ILE A 4 1.23 4.23 1.08
N VAL A 5 -0.05 4.56 1.08
CA VAL A 5 -0.69 5.41 2.09
C VAL A 5 -1.74 4.60 2.85
N LEU A 6 -1.61 4.50 4.15
CA LEU A 6 -2.60 3.85 5.02
C LEU A 6 -3.34 4.91 5.84
N LEU A 7 -4.63 5.04 5.58
CA LEU A 7 -5.51 5.96 6.30
C LEU A 7 -6.07 5.26 7.55
N GLU A 8 -5.63 5.68 8.71
CA GLU A 8 -6.08 5.20 10.03
C GLU A 8 -6.02 3.66 10.17
N PRO A 9 -4.87 3.00 9.87
CA PRO A 9 -4.78 1.54 9.98
C PRO A 9 -4.99 1.07 11.42
N GLU A 10 -5.74 -0.03 11.60
CA GLU A 10 -6.19 -0.49 12.91
C GLU A 10 -5.40 -1.71 13.40
N ILE A 11 -4.97 -2.59 12.49
CA ILE A 11 -4.37 -3.89 12.81
C ILE A 11 -2.86 -3.85 12.62
N PRO A 12 -2.06 -3.96 13.70
CA PRO A 12 -0.60 -3.83 13.62
C PRO A 12 0.05 -4.90 12.73
N ALA A 13 -0.47 -6.12 12.69
CA ALA A 13 0.04 -7.18 11.83
C ALA A 13 -0.09 -6.86 10.34
N ASN A 14 -1.17 -6.20 9.92
CA ASN A 14 -1.34 -5.75 8.54
C ASN A 14 -0.30 -4.68 8.19
N THR A 15 -0.16 -3.66 9.03
CA THR A 15 0.83 -2.60 8.83
C THR A 15 2.25 -3.16 8.79
N GLY A 16 2.55 -4.14 9.64
CA GLY A 16 3.83 -4.84 9.62
C GLY A 16 4.10 -5.58 8.31
N ASN A 17 3.15 -6.35 7.81
CA ASN A 17 3.26 -7.04 6.53
C ASN A 17 3.41 -6.07 5.36
N ILE A 18 2.67 -4.96 5.39
CA ILE A 18 2.76 -3.90 4.38
C ILE A 18 4.15 -3.26 4.41
N GLY A 19 4.68 -2.95 5.59
CA GLY A 19 6.03 -2.41 5.74
C GLY A 19 7.09 -3.33 5.12
N ARG A 20 6.97 -4.66 5.34
CA ARG A 20 7.85 -5.65 4.70
C ARG A 20 7.74 -5.62 3.17
N THR A 21 6.53 -5.51 2.65
CA THR A 21 6.31 -5.39 1.21
C THR A 21 6.93 -4.10 0.67
N CYS A 22 6.80 -2.98 1.37
CA CYS A 22 7.41 -1.71 0.99
C CYS A 22 8.93 -1.80 0.94
N VAL A 23 9.58 -2.41 1.95
CA VAL A 23 11.04 -2.63 1.93
C VAL A 23 11.45 -3.52 0.75
N ALA A 24 10.71 -4.62 0.51
CA ALA A 24 11.01 -5.55 -0.59
C ALA A 24 10.88 -4.92 -1.99
N THR A 25 10.10 -3.87 -2.13
CA THR A 25 9.81 -3.21 -3.40
C THR A 25 10.47 -1.83 -3.55
N GLY A 26 11.17 -1.35 -2.52
CA GLY A 26 11.72 0.00 -2.49
C GLY A 26 10.63 1.08 -2.50
N SER A 27 9.45 0.81 -1.94
CA SER A 27 8.34 1.75 -1.84
C SER A 27 8.34 2.46 -0.49
N ARG A 28 7.82 3.69 -0.44
CA ARG A 28 7.64 4.45 0.79
C ARG A 28 6.30 4.13 1.44
N LEU A 29 6.27 4.13 2.78
CA LEU A 29 5.05 3.96 3.56
C LEU A 29 4.65 5.27 4.26
N HIS A 30 3.41 5.69 4.08
CA HIS A 30 2.80 6.83 4.75
C HIS A 30 1.69 6.32 5.67
N LEU A 31 1.75 6.69 6.95
CA LEU A 31 0.74 6.33 7.96
C LEU A 31 0.01 7.58 8.40
N ILE A 32 -1.30 7.60 8.26
CA ILE A 32 -2.16 8.73 8.67
C ILE A 32 -2.89 8.33 9.95
N GLU A 33 -2.67 9.09 11.02
CA GLU A 33 -3.31 8.89 12.32
C GLU A 33 -4.81 9.22 12.30
N PRO A 34 -5.61 8.67 13.24
CA PRO A 34 -5.19 7.84 14.36
C PRO A 34 -4.85 6.40 13.95
N LEU A 35 -3.81 5.83 14.58
CA LEU A 35 -3.47 4.42 14.41
C LEU A 35 -4.16 3.60 15.50
N GLY A 36 -4.67 2.41 15.16
CA GLY A 36 -5.24 1.47 16.12
C GLY A 36 -4.21 0.81 17.05
N PHE A 37 -2.94 1.20 16.93
CA PHE A 37 -1.80 0.66 17.68
C PHE A 37 -0.72 1.72 17.88
N LYS A 38 0.23 1.44 18.78
CA LYS A 38 1.41 2.30 18.96
C LYS A 38 2.59 1.74 18.19
N ILE A 39 3.27 2.61 17.43
CA ILE A 39 4.53 2.26 16.80
C ILE A 39 5.59 2.23 17.91
N ASN A 40 5.95 1.01 18.36
CA ASN A 40 6.94 0.78 19.39
C ASN A 40 8.01 -0.16 18.82
N GLU A 41 9.23 0.34 18.67
CA GLU A 41 10.37 -0.44 18.13
C GLU A 41 10.55 -1.79 18.83
N LYS A 42 10.32 -1.86 20.16
CA LYS A 42 10.48 -3.11 20.93
C LYS A 42 9.40 -4.15 20.57
N GLN A 43 8.17 -3.69 20.29
CA GLN A 43 7.09 -4.58 19.84
C GLN A 43 7.29 -5.00 18.37
N LEU A 44 7.77 -4.09 17.53
CA LEU A 44 8.12 -4.35 16.15
C LEU A 44 9.23 -5.41 16.04
N ARG A 45 10.30 -5.30 16.83
CA ARG A 45 11.37 -6.31 16.89
C ARG A 45 10.86 -7.67 17.38
N ARG A 46 9.97 -7.71 18.38
CA ARG A 46 9.36 -8.96 18.88
C ARG A 46 8.45 -9.64 17.85
N ALA A 47 7.85 -8.86 16.95
CA ALA A 47 7.02 -9.38 15.86
C ALA A 47 7.84 -9.86 14.64
N GLY A 48 9.18 -9.92 14.74
CA GLY A 48 10.06 -10.35 13.63
C GLY A 48 10.23 -9.31 12.54
N MET A 49 9.99 -8.05 12.85
CA MET A 49 10.06 -6.92 11.89
C MET A 49 11.47 -6.31 11.85
N ASP A 50 12.49 -7.13 11.62
CA ASP A 50 13.88 -6.66 11.51
C ASP A 50 14.10 -5.67 10.36
N TYR A 51 13.23 -5.73 9.33
CA TYR A 51 13.23 -4.83 8.16
C TYR A 51 12.70 -3.42 8.47
N TRP A 52 12.05 -3.18 9.61
CA TRP A 52 11.46 -1.87 9.94
C TRP A 52 12.49 -0.74 9.95
N LYS A 53 13.72 -1.02 10.33
CA LYS A 53 14.84 -0.07 10.30
C LYS A 53 15.22 0.39 8.88
N ASP A 54 14.91 -0.43 7.87
CA ASP A 54 15.20 -0.17 6.46
C ASP A 54 13.99 0.42 5.72
N LEU A 55 12.86 0.58 6.44
CA LEU A 55 11.62 1.11 5.90
C LEU A 55 11.65 2.63 5.88
N ASP A 56 11.44 3.22 4.69
CA ASP A 56 11.13 4.64 4.55
C ASP A 56 9.66 4.87 4.95
N VAL A 57 9.44 5.35 6.17
CA VAL A 57 8.10 5.54 6.74
C VAL A 57 7.94 6.96 7.29
N SER A 58 6.80 7.57 6.98
CA SER A 58 6.36 8.87 7.51
C SER A 58 5.00 8.74 8.20
N VAL A 59 4.79 9.52 9.27
CA VAL A 59 3.53 9.55 10.02
C VAL A 59 2.95 10.95 9.97
N TYR A 60 1.64 11.05 9.83
CA TYR A 60 0.89 12.30 9.69
C TYR A 60 -0.26 12.35 10.69
N ASP A 61 -0.54 13.52 11.25
CA ASP A 61 -1.58 13.71 12.26
C ASP A 61 -3.00 13.43 11.74
N ASN A 62 -3.24 13.69 10.44
CA ASN A 62 -4.51 13.46 9.75
C ASN A 62 -4.33 13.57 8.24
N PHE A 63 -5.41 13.34 7.48
CA PHE A 63 -5.38 13.39 6.02
C PHE A 63 -5.03 14.77 5.47
N ALA A 64 -5.47 15.86 6.11
CA ALA A 64 -5.13 17.22 5.69
C ALA A 64 -3.62 17.51 5.87
N ASP A 65 -3.03 17.08 6.98
CA ASP A 65 -1.59 17.16 7.23
C ASP A 65 -0.77 16.36 6.19
N PHE A 66 -1.27 15.17 5.80
CA PHE A 66 -0.67 14.39 4.73
C PHE A 66 -0.68 15.14 3.39
N LEU A 67 -1.81 15.73 2.99
CA LEU A 67 -1.92 16.50 1.74
C LEU A 67 -1.05 17.75 1.74
N GLU A 68 -0.97 18.46 2.86
CA GLU A 68 -0.14 19.66 3.02
C GLU A 68 1.36 19.35 2.84
N LYS A 69 1.81 18.22 3.42
CA LYS A 69 3.21 17.78 3.36
C LYS A 69 3.60 17.08 2.07
N ASN A 70 2.62 16.65 1.26
CA ASN A 70 2.83 15.98 -0.02
C ASN A 70 1.97 16.61 -1.13
N PRO A 71 2.15 17.90 -1.44
CA PRO A 71 1.27 18.60 -2.39
C PRO A 71 1.30 18.00 -3.80
N GLU A 72 2.39 17.31 -4.16
CA GLU A 72 2.54 16.64 -5.44
C GLU A 72 1.66 15.38 -5.60
N CYS A 73 1.04 14.88 -4.51
CA CYS A 73 0.22 13.68 -4.58
C CYS A 73 -1.16 13.92 -5.22
N GLN A 74 -1.66 15.16 -5.26
CA GLN A 74 -3.06 15.48 -5.61
C GLN A 74 -3.50 14.94 -6.99
N GLU A 75 -2.62 14.92 -7.97
CA GLU A 75 -2.92 14.44 -9.34
C GLU A 75 -2.56 12.96 -9.57
N LYS A 76 -2.09 12.24 -8.54
CA LYS A 76 -1.61 10.87 -8.63
C LYS A 76 -1.88 10.05 -7.35
N LEU A 77 -2.91 10.44 -6.59
CA LEU A 77 -3.35 9.75 -5.39
C LEU A 77 -4.50 8.79 -5.73
N TYR A 78 -4.14 7.54 -6.04
CA TYR A 78 -5.11 6.47 -6.27
C TYR A 78 -5.68 5.95 -4.95
N MET A 79 -6.96 5.67 -4.92
CA MET A 79 -7.69 5.22 -3.73
C MET A 79 -8.26 3.83 -3.94
N ALA A 80 -7.66 2.82 -3.30
CA ALA A 80 -8.13 1.45 -3.38
C ALA A 80 -9.37 1.26 -2.49
N THR A 81 -10.51 1.01 -3.11
CA THR A 81 -11.79 0.85 -2.44
C THR A 81 -12.69 -0.15 -3.17
N THR A 82 -13.52 -0.88 -2.42
CA THR A 82 -14.51 -1.79 -3.01
C THR A 82 -15.68 -1.06 -3.70
N LYS A 83 -15.76 0.27 -3.54
CA LYS A 83 -16.81 1.13 -4.09
C LYS A 83 -16.44 1.75 -5.44
N ALA A 84 -15.21 1.56 -5.92
CA ALA A 84 -14.74 2.15 -7.16
C ALA A 84 -15.42 1.55 -8.40
N LYS A 85 -15.51 2.37 -9.45
CA LYS A 85 -16.05 1.97 -10.77
C LYS A 85 -14.96 1.42 -11.71
N HIS A 86 -13.69 1.77 -11.46
CA HIS A 86 -12.56 1.32 -12.27
C HIS A 86 -11.85 0.13 -11.63
N VAL A 87 -11.48 -0.85 -12.43
CA VAL A 87 -10.61 -1.94 -11.97
C VAL A 87 -9.18 -1.43 -11.88
N TYR A 88 -8.43 -1.88 -10.87
CA TYR A 88 -7.05 -1.42 -10.63
C TYR A 88 -6.09 -1.68 -11.81
N THR A 89 -6.44 -2.58 -12.72
CA THR A 89 -5.69 -2.87 -13.95
C THR A 89 -5.99 -1.92 -15.10
N ASP A 90 -7.05 -1.13 -15.01
CA ASP A 90 -7.52 -0.25 -16.09
C ASP A 90 -6.90 1.15 -16.02
N VAL A 91 -6.17 1.45 -14.94
CA VAL A 91 -5.48 2.72 -14.74
C VAL A 91 -3.99 2.59 -15.01
N ALA A 92 -3.35 3.68 -15.43
CA ALA A 92 -1.91 3.76 -15.59
C ALA A 92 -1.30 4.47 -14.37
N PHE A 93 -0.59 3.71 -13.53
CA PHE A 93 0.10 4.28 -12.37
C PHE A 93 1.38 4.99 -12.78
N GLU A 94 1.56 6.25 -12.37
CA GLU A 94 2.80 6.98 -12.53
C GLU A 94 3.94 6.35 -11.70
N GLU A 95 5.20 6.62 -12.07
CA GLU A 95 6.37 6.04 -11.39
C GLU A 95 6.46 6.40 -9.89
N ASP A 96 5.85 7.50 -9.50
CA ASP A 96 5.80 8.02 -8.13
C ASP A 96 4.36 8.16 -7.62
N ALA A 97 3.44 7.35 -8.14
CA ALA A 97 2.06 7.33 -7.71
C ALA A 97 1.93 7.06 -6.21
N TYR A 98 0.92 7.67 -5.61
CA TYR A 98 0.45 7.39 -4.25
C TYR A 98 -0.76 6.46 -4.33
N ILE A 99 -0.75 5.38 -3.56
CA ILE A 99 -1.84 4.40 -3.53
C ILE A 99 -2.35 4.31 -2.10
N MET A 100 -3.54 4.87 -1.85
CA MET A 100 -4.14 4.94 -0.53
C MET A 100 -5.11 3.79 -0.28
N PHE A 101 -5.03 3.26 0.92
CA PHE A 101 -5.93 2.23 1.47
C PHE A 101 -6.53 2.73 2.77
N GLY A 102 -7.81 2.43 3.00
CA GLY A 102 -8.50 2.79 4.23
C GLY A 102 -8.31 1.78 5.34
N LYS A 103 -8.85 2.11 6.50
CA LYS A 103 -8.83 1.24 7.69
C LYS A 103 -9.63 -0.05 7.45
N GLU A 104 -9.24 -1.11 8.16
CA GLU A 104 -9.76 -2.47 7.97
C GLU A 104 -11.27 -2.55 8.22
N SER A 105 -11.80 -1.79 9.19
CA SER A 105 -13.21 -1.85 9.58
C SER A 105 -14.18 -1.11 8.65
N ALA A 106 -13.72 -0.03 7.98
CA ALA A 106 -14.61 0.89 7.26
C ALA A 106 -14.11 1.35 5.88
N GLY A 107 -12.83 1.10 5.55
CA GLY A 107 -12.22 1.60 4.32
C GLY A 107 -11.97 3.12 4.35
N ILE A 108 -11.93 3.72 3.17
CA ILE A 108 -11.79 5.18 2.99
C ILE A 108 -13.17 5.83 3.12
N PRO A 109 -13.32 6.94 3.88
CA PRO A 109 -14.58 7.69 3.99
C PRO A 109 -15.12 8.12 2.63
N GLU A 110 -16.45 8.04 2.46
CA GLU A 110 -17.11 8.40 1.18
C GLU A 110 -16.95 9.87 0.84
N GLU A 111 -16.83 10.74 1.84
CA GLU A 111 -16.56 12.17 1.69
C GLU A 111 -15.23 12.45 0.97
N ILE A 112 -14.24 11.57 1.16
CA ILE A 112 -12.97 11.64 0.44
C ILE A 112 -13.12 11.04 -0.96
N LEU A 113 -13.78 9.89 -1.08
CA LEU A 113 -13.90 9.17 -2.35
C LEU A 113 -14.66 9.96 -3.41
N VAL A 114 -15.73 10.66 -3.03
CA VAL A 114 -16.59 11.39 -3.96
C VAL A 114 -15.87 12.53 -4.69
N GLU A 115 -14.88 13.13 -4.05
CA GLU A 115 -14.05 14.19 -4.63
C GLU A 115 -12.93 13.65 -5.56
N HIS A 116 -12.74 12.32 -5.59
CA HIS A 116 -11.64 11.67 -6.31
C HIS A 116 -12.10 10.44 -7.11
N GLU A 117 -13.31 10.45 -7.66
CA GLU A 117 -13.92 9.28 -8.33
C GLU A 117 -13.01 8.69 -9.41
N GLU A 118 -12.35 9.52 -10.20
CA GLU A 118 -11.46 9.13 -11.30
C GLU A 118 -10.20 8.38 -10.85
N PHE A 119 -9.75 8.61 -9.60
CA PHE A 119 -8.60 7.95 -9.00
C PHE A 119 -9.00 6.74 -8.13
N CYS A 120 -10.29 6.45 -7.98
CA CYS A 120 -10.75 5.30 -7.23
C CYS A 120 -10.60 4.02 -8.05
N VAL A 121 -9.96 3.00 -7.46
CA VAL A 121 -9.73 1.70 -8.09
C VAL A 121 -10.18 0.56 -7.18
N ARG A 122 -10.62 -0.55 -7.79
CA ARG A 122 -11.04 -1.74 -7.05
C ARG A 122 -10.31 -2.99 -7.51
N ILE A 123 -10.10 -3.92 -6.59
CA ILE A 123 -9.74 -5.29 -6.88
C ILE A 123 -11.05 -6.06 -7.11
N PRO A 124 -11.24 -6.73 -8.26
CA PRO A 124 -12.42 -7.56 -8.49
C PRO A 124 -12.55 -8.68 -7.46
N MET A 125 -13.77 -8.92 -7.00
CA MET A 125 -14.11 -9.99 -6.06
C MET A 125 -15.47 -10.59 -6.44
N LEU A 126 -15.74 -11.80 -5.96
CA LEU A 126 -17.08 -12.40 -6.07
C LEU A 126 -18.11 -11.54 -5.32
N GLU A 127 -19.34 -11.53 -5.79
CA GLU A 127 -20.41 -10.63 -5.32
C GLU A 127 -20.65 -10.68 -3.80
N ASN A 128 -20.54 -11.87 -3.21
CA ASN A 128 -20.81 -12.07 -1.76
C ASN A 128 -19.59 -11.81 -0.85
N ILE A 129 -18.48 -11.37 -1.39
CA ILE A 129 -17.26 -11.10 -0.62
C ILE A 129 -17.18 -9.62 -0.29
N ARG A 130 -17.07 -9.30 1.01
CA ARG A 130 -17.05 -7.91 1.49
C ARG A 130 -15.75 -7.19 1.17
N SER A 131 -14.61 -7.82 1.47
CA SER A 131 -13.29 -7.24 1.28
C SER A 131 -12.20 -8.30 1.36
N LEU A 132 -11.02 -7.99 0.82
CA LEU A 132 -9.79 -8.75 1.05
C LEU A 132 -9.07 -8.21 2.30
N ASN A 133 -8.16 -9.01 2.85
CA ASN A 133 -7.22 -8.55 3.87
C ASN A 133 -6.43 -7.35 3.35
N LEU A 134 -6.22 -6.34 4.22
CA LEU A 134 -5.57 -5.09 3.83
C LEU A 134 -4.17 -5.31 3.26
N SER A 135 -3.32 -6.12 3.90
CA SER A 135 -1.96 -6.36 3.41
C SER A 135 -1.93 -7.10 2.08
N ASN A 136 -2.89 -7.99 1.84
CA ASN A 136 -3.05 -8.64 0.54
C ASN A 136 -3.48 -7.63 -0.54
N SER A 137 -4.43 -6.76 -0.24
CA SER A 137 -4.88 -5.71 -1.16
C SER A 137 -3.74 -4.78 -1.57
N VAL A 138 -2.92 -4.37 -0.60
CA VAL A 138 -1.73 -3.54 -0.87
C VAL A 138 -0.77 -4.27 -1.80
N ALA A 139 -0.45 -5.54 -1.53
CA ALA A 139 0.46 -6.31 -2.37
C ALA A 139 -0.06 -6.46 -3.80
N ILE A 140 -1.34 -6.75 -3.99
CA ILE A 140 -1.96 -6.90 -5.31
C ILE A 140 -1.82 -5.62 -6.13
N VAL A 141 -2.25 -4.47 -5.58
CA VAL A 141 -2.26 -3.21 -6.34
C VAL A 141 -0.83 -2.67 -6.55
N LEU A 142 0.02 -2.78 -5.53
CA LEU A 142 1.42 -2.35 -5.64
C LEU A 142 2.18 -3.15 -6.71
N TYR A 143 2.02 -4.48 -6.75
CA TYR A 143 2.71 -5.30 -7.76
C TYR A 143 2.16 -5.09 -9.17
N GLU A 144 0.89 -4.69 -9.33
CA GLU A 144 0.40 -4.23 -10.63
C GLU A 144 1.07 -2.92 -11.07
N ALA A 145 1.17 -1.94 -10.18
CA ALA A 145 1.89 -0.71 -10.49
C ALA A 145 3.36 -0.96 -10.86
N LEU A 146 4.04 -1.86 -10.12
CA LEU A 146 5.40 -2.27 -10.42
C LEU A 146 5.52 -3.02 -11.76
N ARG A 147 4.54 -3.87 -12.09
CA ARG A 147 4.48 -4.56 -13.39
C ARG A 147 4.39 -3.56 -14.53
N GLN A 148 3.57 -2.52 -14.41
CA GLN A 148 3.45 -1.45 -15.41
C GLN A 148 4.78 -0.71 -15.60
N GLN A 149 5.60 -0.63 -14.56
CA GLN A 149 6.94 -0.04 -14.58
C GLN A 149 8.05 -1.05 -14.94
N ASN A 150 7.69 -2.24 -15.45
CA ASN A 150 8.61 -3.32 -15.82
C ASN A 150 9.54 -3.76 -14.67
N PHE A 151 9.08 -3.69 -13.42
CA PHE A 151 9.82 -4.07 -12.22
C PHE A 151 11.23 -3.46 -12.15
N LYS A 152 11.37 -2.17 -12.51
CA LYS A 152 12.64 -1.46 -12.51
C LYS A 152 13.43 -1.72 -11.22
N GLN A 153 14.72 -2.03 -11.36
CA GLN A 153 15.65 -2.28 -10.25
C GLN A 153 15.32 -3.49 -9.37
N MET A 154 14.36 -4.34 -9.76
CA MET A 154 14.04 -5.57 -9.04
C MET A 154 14.77 -6.77 -9.65
N GLN A 155 15.11 -7.74 -8.81
CA GLN A 155 15.65 -9.02 -9.26
C GLN A 155 14.52 -9.87 -9.85
N LEU A 156 14.60 -10.18 -11.14
CA LEU A 156 13.57 -10.92 -11.87
C LEU A 156 13.80 -12.43 -11.91
N LEU A 157 15.04 -12.86 -11.72
CA LEU A 157 15.44 -14.27 -11.81
C LEU A 157 16.00 -14.75 -10.48
N GLY A 158 15.73 -15.98 -10.17
CA GLY A 158 16.26 -16.65 -8.99
C GLY A 158 17.03 -17.92 -9.36
N GLU A 159 17.87 -18.37 -8.43
CA GLU A 159 18.65 -19.59 -8.55
C GLU A 159 18.36 -20.55 -7.38
N LEU A 160 18.57 -21.84 -7.60
CA LEU A 160 18.48 -22.82 -6.54
C LEU A 160 19.75 -22.77 -5.66
N HIS A 161 19.60 -22.93 -4.35
CA HIS A 161 20.74 -22.84 -3.42
C HIS A 161 21.68 -24.07 -3.47
N ARG A 162 21.18 -25.25 -3.82
CA ARG A 162 21.93 -26.50 -3.78
C ARG A 162 21.91 -27.31 -5.08
N LEU A 163 20.97 -27.04 -5.92
CA LEU A 163 20.76 -27.73 -7.18
C LEU A 163 20.80 -26.72 -8.32
N HIS A 164 20.78 -27.22 -9.56
CA HIS A 164 20.64 -26.38 -10.75
C HIS A 164 19.34 -26.73 -11.45
N TRP A 165 18.74 -25.75 -12.11
CA TRP A 165 17.59 -25.98 -12.99
C TRP A 165 18.02 -26.89 -14.14
N LYS A 166 17.17 -27.82 -14.51
CA LYS A 166 17.40 -28.63 -15.72
C LYS A 166 17.18 -27.75 -16.97
N GLU A 167 18.09 -27.86 -17.93
CA GLU A 167 17.93 -27.26 -19.26
C GLU A 167 16.80 -27.92 -20.03
#